data_4adc0e50a2b92975146dd945ae68d177
#
_entry.id   4adc0e50a2b92975146dd945ae68d177
#
_cell.length_a   1.000
_cell.length_b   1.000
_cell.length_c   1.000
_cell.angle_alpha   90.00
_cell.angle_beta   90.00
_cell.angle_gamma   90.00
#
_symmetry.space_group_name_H-M   'P 1'
#
loop_
_entity.id
_entity.type
_entity.pdbx_description
1 polymer ?
#
loop_
_entity_poly.entity_id
_entity_poly.type
_entity_poly.pdbx_seq_one_letter_code
_entity_poly.pdbx_strand_id
1 'polypeptide(L)'
;MSAGGEPALTAVLAERLARVEPLRRAALRTELLRLAAYGAAGLAFLALLPATAVGSMWLVGNYVTQNLAIVVPAMLAAVAGVIALAIVTFKRLTRWRATPDADYRAAFRSMVIAPTLREALPGFVIDSAPAFDAAAFDASALFAPANDRHEVSLALTGTIDGQRLRIWVLRVWRHGYSHDRKQSVDVTIFRGLQVHAPASLAMRGTVRVVSRHEYEGGDRPKWGVVRRGGTVRVTQPVDGLPHEAALVLDEGMTDPPPVAAALAGAWPSLRAAMATAAPAFASVNAGGLYAAWATPASHRAMLEAELSAPNNADELAREAVALQRAVAATAQAAARCFAA
;
A
#
# COMPACT_ATOMS: atom_id res chain seq x y z
N MET A 1 -9.72 14.30 21.83
CA MET A 1 -9.09 15.61 21.54
C MET A 1 -10.18 16.60 21.20
N SER A 2 -10.18 17.77 21.89
CA SER A 2 -11.07 18.88 21.56
C SER A 2 -10.65 19.51 20.21
N ALA A 3 -11.57 20.17 19.52
CA ALA A 3 -11.37 20.84 18.21
C ALA A 3 -10.17 21.82 18.13
N GLY A 4 -9.52 22.12 19.24
CA GLY A 4 -8.32 22.98 19.30
C GLY A 4 -7.00 22.30 19.00
N GLY A 5 -6.94 20.97 18.89
CA GLY A 5 -5.67 20.25 18.70
C GLY A 5 -5.18 20.16 17.24
N GLU A 6 -6.07 20.21 16.27
CA GLU A 6 -5.73 20.06 14.85
C GLU A 6 -4.91 21.26 14.31
N PRO A 7 -5.27 22.53 14.57
CA PRO A 7 -4.46 23.68 14.12
C PRO A 7 -3.05 23.70 14.72
N ALA A 8 -2.91 23.31 15.99
CA ALA A 8 -1.60 23.24 16.64
C ALA A 8 -0.72 22.14 16.02
N LEU A 9 -1.29 20.97 15.70
CA LEU A 9 -0.59 19.88 15.03
C LEU A 9 -0.15 20.27 13.61
N THR A 10 -1.01 20.97 12.86
CA THR A 10 -0.69 21.49 11.54
C THR A 10 0.51 22.43 11.56
N ALA A 11 0.58 23.38 12.51
CA ALA A 11 1.70 24.30 12.65
C ALA A 11 3.03 23.55 12.92
N VAL A 12 3.01 22.59 13.83
CA VAL A 12 4.18 21.73 14.14
C VAL A 12 4.59 20.91 12.91
N LEU A 13 3.63 20.36 12.19
CA LEU A 13 3.91 19.61 10.97
C LEU A 13 4.50 20.48 9.87
N ALA A 14 4.00 21.71 9.70
CA ALA A 14 4.55 22.66 8.72
C ALA A 14 6.04 22.96 9.01
N GLU A 15 6.41 23.16 10.27
CA GLU A 15 7.81 23.36 10.68
C GLU A 15 8.66 22.09 10.38
N ARG A 16 8.16 20.92 10.73
CA ARG A 16 8.86 19.63 10.46
C ARG A 16 9.05 19.40 8.96
N LEU A 17 8.03 19.69 8.15
CA LEU A 17 8.09 19.60 6.70
C LEU A 17 9.11 20.56 6.09
N ALA A 18 9.17 21.79 6.61
CA ALA A 18 10.17 22.76 6.15
C ALA A 18 11.61 22.27 6.33
N ARG A 19 11.89 21.48 7.38
CA ARG A 19 13.22 20.88 7.63
C ARG A 19 13.60 19.80 6.62
N VAL A 20 12.66 19.04 6.11
CA VAL A 20 12.92 17.96 5.13
C VAL A 20 12.77 18.41 3.67
N GLU A 21 12.20 19.58 3.44
CA GLU A 21 11.98 20.13 2.09
C GLU A 21 13.26 20.26 1.25
N PRO A 22 14.43 20.67 1.79
CA PRO A 22 15.68 20.70 1.02
C PRO A 22 16.07 19.30 0.51
N LEU A 23 15.86 18.24 1.30
CA LEU A 23 16.14 16.86 0.90
C LEU A 23 15.18 16.40 -0.20
N ARG A 24 13.89 16.75 -0.09
CA ARG A 24 12.91 16.47 -1.13
C ARG A 24 13.30 17.11 -2.46
N ARG A 25 13.68 18.39 -2.43
CA ARG A 25 14.13 19.12 -3.65
C ARG A 25 15.39 18.53 -4.24
N ALA A 26 16.33 18.10 -3.41
CA ALA A 26 17.54 17.43 -3.87
C ALA A 26 17.21 16.09 -4.53
N ALA A 27 16.36 15.26 -3.91
CA ALA A 27 15.91 14.01 -4.46
C ALA A 27 15.14 14.19 -5.78
N LEU A 28 14.23 15.18 -5.85
CA LEU A 28 13.47 15.51 -7.05
C LEU A 28 14.39 15.95 -8.20
N ARG A 29 15.38 16.83 -7.92
CA ARG A 29 16.38 17.24 -8.93
C ARG A 29 17.14 16.04 -9.48
N THR A 30 17.56 15.12 -8.62
CA THR A 30 18.28 13.90 -9.03
C THR A 30 17.38 13.02 -9.92
N GLU A 31 16.08 12.90 -9.59
CA GLU A 31 15.14 12.15 -10.40
C GLU A 31 14.91 12.79 -11.77
N LEU A 32 14.76 14.12 -11.82
CA LEU A 32 14.62 14.87 -13.08
C LEU A 32 15.87 14.76 -13.95
N LEU A 33 17.06 14.88 -13.36
CA LEU A 33 18.32 14.68 -14.07
C LEU A 33 18.44 13.26 -14.63
N ARG A 34 17.98 12.28 -13.87
CA ARG A 34 17.93 10.89 -14.33
C ARG A 34 16.98 10.70 -15.50
N LEU A 35 15.78 11.26 -15.43
CA LEU A 35 14.81 11.22 -16.53
C LEU A 35 15.35 11.90 -17.79
N ALA A 36 16.03 13.03 -17.63
CA ALA A 36 16.71 13.71 -18.73
C ALA A 36 17.82 12.85 -19.32
N ALA A 37 18.62 12.17 -18.47
CA ALA A 37 19.66 11.25 -18.91
C ALA A 37 19.09 10.02 -19.65
N TYR A 38 17.95 9.48 -19.21
CA TYR A 38 17.24 8.42 -19.94
C TYR A 38 16.74 8.91 -21.28
N GLY A 39 16.14 10.11 -21.34
CA GLY A 39 15.70 10.71 -22.59
C GLY A 39 16.87 10.93 -23.56
N ALA A 40 17.98 11.50 -23.09
CA ALA A 40 19.18 11.71 -23.88
C ALA A 40 19.80 10.39 -24.38
N ALA A 41 19.90 9.39 -23.51
CA ALA A 41 20.37 8.06 -23.89
C ALA A 41 19.45 7.41 -24.93
N GLY A 42 18.12 7.49 -24.75
CA GLY A 42 17.15 6.98 -25.71
C GLY A 42 17.27 7.65 -27.09
N LEU A 43 17.40 8.98 -27.12
CA LEU A 43 17.63 9.72 -28.37
C LEU A 43 18.96 9.36 -29.04
N ALA A 44 20.02 9.20 -28.25
CA ALA A 44 21.32 8.76 -28.77
C ALA A 44 21.24 7.36 -29.39
N PHE A 45 20.53 6.42 -28.78
CA PHE A 45 20.30 5.10 -29.35
C PHE A 45 19.44 5.14 -30.62
N LEU A 46 18.39 5.96 -30.65
CA LEU A 46 17.58 6.18 -31.84
C LEU A 46 18.37 6.77 -33.00
N ALA A 47 19.38 7.60 -32.75
CA ALA A 47 20.27 8.13 -33.75
C ALA A 47 21.35 7.11 -34.19
N LEU A 48 21.88 6.31 -33.25
CA LEU A 48 22.89 5.29 -33.53
C LEU A 48 22.35 4.13 -34.36
N LEU A 49 21.09 3.72 -34.21
CA LEU A 49 20.50 2.63 -34.98
C LEU A 49 20.48 2.90 -36.49
N PRO A 50 19.95 4.03 -37.00
CA PRO A 50 20.03 4.32 -38.43
C PRO A 50 21.47 4.59 -38.89
N ALA A 51 22.31 5.20 -38.05
CA ALA A 51 23.73 5.42 -38.41
C ALA A 51 24.48 4.10 -38.63
N THR A 52 24.25 3.11 -37.72
CA THR A 52 24.82 1.77 -37.88
C THR A 52 24.23 1.03 -39.10
N ALA A 53 22.94 1.19 -39.36
CA ALA A 53 22.32 0.59 -40.53
C ALA A 53 22.85 1.19 -41.84
N VAL A 54 22.95 2.51 -41.93
CA VAL A 54 23.51 3.21 -43.12
C VAL A 54 24.99 2.90 -43.27
N GLY A 55 25.78 2.93 -42.19
CA GLY A 55 27.19 2.57 -42.22
C GLY A 55 27.43 1.12 -42.61
N SER A 56 26.56 0.22 -42.19
CA SER A 56 26.62 -1.19 -42.63
C SER A 56 26.23 -1.38 -44.09
N MET A 57 25.21 -0.68 -44.58
CA MET A 57 24.84 -0.69 -46.01
C MET A 57 25.95 -0.12 -46.89
N TRP A 58 26.62 0.95 -46.46
CA TRP A 58 27.75 1.52 -47.18
C TRP A 58 28.96 0.57 -47.20
N LEU A 59 29.29 -0.09 -46.09
CA LEU A 59 30.33 -1.11 -46.00
C LEU A 59 29.99 -2.31 -46.90
N VAL A 60 28.74 -2.80 -46.89
CA VAL A 60 28.30 -3.88 -47.75
C VAL A 60 28.42 -3.48 -49.23
N GLY A 61 27.98 -2.26 -49.60
CA GLY A 61 28.05 -1.79 -51.00
C GLY A 61 29.48 -1.64 -51.54
N ASN A 62 30.45 -1.28 -50.70
CA ASN A 62 31.83 -1.05 -51.15
C ASN A 62 32.76 -2.27 -50.98
N TYR A 63 32.44 -3.26 -50.10
CA TYR A 63 33.34 -4.35 -49.76
C TYR A 63 32.77 -5.76 -49.99
N VAL A 64 31.48 -5.91 -50.27
CA VAL A 64 30.83 -7.24 -50.45
C VAL A 64 31.42 -8.05 -51.60
N THR A 65 32.02 -7.39 -52.60
CA THR A 65 32.69 -8.08 -53.72
C THR A 65 33.97 -8.78 -53.31
N GLN A 66 34.56 -8.50 -52.14
CA GLN A 66 35.88 -9.02 -51.79
C GLN A 66 35.96 -9.86 -50.52
N ASN A 67 35.12 -9.71 -49.52
CA ASN A 67 35.26 -10.49 -48.27
C ASN A 67 34.00 -10.47 -47.34
N LEU A 68 32.93 -11.18 -47.69
CA LEU A 68 31.74 -11.39 -46.84
C LEU A 68 32.08 -11.96 -45.46
N ALA A 69 33.13 -12.77 -45.38
CA ALA A 69 33.60 -13.38 -44.16
C ALA A 69 34.12 -12.38 -43.08
N ILE A 70 34.46 -11.16 -43.49
CA ILE A 70 34.95 -10.10 -42.54
C ILE A 70 33.80 -9.10 -42.25
N VAL A 71 32.98 -8.77 -43.25
CA VAL A 71 31.93 -7.74 -43.12
C VAL A 71 30.81 -8.19 -42.18
N VAL A 72 30.34 -9.43 -42.30
CA VAL A 72 29.24 -9.95 -41.47
C VAL A 72 29.63 -10.01 -39.96
N PRO A 73 30.79 -10.56 -39.58
CA PRO A 73 31.22 -10.52 -38.16
C PRO A 73 31.42 -9.10 -37.64
N ALA A 74 31.93 -8.17 -38.42
CA ALA A 74 32.13 -6.78 -38.02
C ALA A 74 30.77 -6.06 -37.74
N MET A 75 29.77 -6.29 -38.60
CA MET A 75 28.42 -5.78 -38.39
C MET A 75 27.78 -6.36 -37.14
N LEU A 76 27.87 -7.68 -36.94
CA LEU A 76 27.36 -8.31 -35.70
C LEU A 76 28.04 -7.78 -34.46
N ALA A 77 29.36 -7.58 -34.51
CA ALA A 77 30.09 -6.99 -33.41
C ALA A 77 29.69 -5.55 -33.11
N ALA A 78 29.45 -4.73 -34.13
CA ALA A 78 28.97 -3.36 -33.96
C ALA A 78 27.55 -3.31 -33.31
N VAL A 79 26.62 -4.13 -33.78
CA VAL A 79 25.28 -4.25 -33.20
C VAL A 79 25.35 -4.76 -31.75
N ALA A 80 26.15 -5.79 -31.49
CA ALA A 80 26.35 -6.32 -30.16
C ALA A 80 26.97 -5.27 -29.22
N GLY A 81 27.90 -4.45 -29.71
CA GLY A 81 28.52 -3.34 -28.97
C GLY A 81 27.48 -2.26 -28.59
N VAL A 82 26.61 -1.88 -29.50
CA VAL A 82 25.52 -0.92 -29.23
C VAL A 82 24.55 -1.48 -28.19
N ILE A 83 24.17 -2.74 -28.29
CA ILE A 83 23.29 -3.39 -27.31
C ILE A 83 23.98 -3.47 -25.94
N ALA A 84 25.24 -3.88 -25.88
CA ALA A 84 26.01 -3.94 -24.64
C ALA A 84 26.14 -2.56 -23.98
N LEU A 85 26.42 -1.52 -24.77
CA LEU A 85 26.47 -0.14 -24.29
C LEU A 85 25.12 0.32 -23.73
N ALA A 86 24.01 -0.03 -24.41
CA ALA A 86 22.64 0.25 -23.92
C ALA A 86 22.39 -0.41 -22.58
N ILE A 87 22.70 -1.70 -22.44
CA ILE A 87 22.51 -2.46 -21.21
C ILE A 87 23.33 -1.86 -20.05
N VAL A 88 24.61 -1.54 -20.31
CA VAL A 88 25.49 -0.95 -19.30
C VAL A 88 25.00 0.43 -18.85
N THR A 89 24.63 1.28 -19.82
CA THR A 89 24.08 2.62 -19.54
C THR A 89 22.79 2.52 -18.74
N PHE A 90 21.88 1.63 -19.14
CA PHE A 90 20.62 1.40 -18.43
C PHE A 90 20.84 0.89 -17.00
N LYS A 91 21.74 -0.09 -16.82
CA LYS A 91 22.11 -0.60 -15.48
C LYS A 91 22.76 0.49 -14.61
N ARG A 92 23.58 1.34 -15.19
CA ARG A 92 24.23 2.44 -14.44
C ARG A 92 23.21 3.51 -14.04
N LEU A 93 22.29 3.88 -14.92
CA LEU A 93 21.20 4.81 -14.64
C LEU A 93 20.23 4.26 -13.59
N THR A 94 19.91 2.96 -13.63
CA THR A 94 19.07 2.31 -12.62
C THR A 94 19.73 2.24 -11.24
N ARG A 95 21.05 2.04 -11.18
CA ARG A 95 21.81 2.07 -9.90
C ARG A 95 21.86 3.48 -9.28
N TRP A 96 21.81 4.53 -10.10
CA TRP A 96 21.79 5.92 -9.64
C TRP A 96 20.49 6.29 -8.89
N ARG A 97 19.53 5.39 -8.91
CA ARG A 97 18.18 5.57 -8.32
C ARG A 97 18.15 5.49 -6.78
N ALA A 98 19.11 4.85 -6.16
CA ALA A 98 18.85 4.27 -4.85
C ALA A 98 19.01 5.22 -3.65
N THR A 99 19.83 6.28 -3.74
CA THR A 99 20.25 7.00 -2.53
C THR A 99 19.43 8.23 -2.16
N PRO A 100 19.21 9.23 -3.00
CA PRO A 100 18.56 10.47 -2.54
C PRO A 100 17.07 10.32 -2.20
N ASP A 101 16.33 9.45 -2.89
CA ASP A 101 14.92 9.16 -2.56
C ASP A 101 14.82 8.37 -1.26
N ALA A 102 15.72 7.40 -1.04
CA ALA A 102 15.78 6.64 0.20
C ALA A 102 16.15 7.53 1.40
N ASP A 103 17.12 8.43 1.23
CA ASP A 103 17.54 9.38 2.26
C ASP A 103 16.40 10.36 2.62
N TYR A 104 15.69 10.88 1.61
CA TYR A 104 14.52 11.72 1.83
C TYR A 104 13.41 10.97 2.58
N ARG A 105 13.07 9.75 2.17
CA ARG A 105 12.04 8.93 2.82
C ARG A 105 12.43 8.57 4.25
N ALA A 106 13.71 8.26 4.50
CA ALA A 106 14.21 7.99 5.83
C ALA A 106 14.14 9.24 6.73
N ALA A 107 14.56 10.41 6.23
CA ALA A 107 14.45 11.68 6.93
C ALA A 107 12.99 12.07 7.20
N PHE A 108 12.11 11.94 6.21
CA PHE A 108 10.67 12.18 6.37
C PHE A 108 10.07 11.31 7.47
N ARG A 109 10.38 10.01 7.45
CA ARG A 109 9.91 9.07 8.48
C ARG A 109 10.43 9.44 9.87
N SER A 110 11.72 9.76 10.02
CA SER A 110 12.34 10.04 11.33
C SER A 110 12.01 11.44 11.86
N MET A 111 11.94 12.46 11.00
CA MET A 111 11.79 13.85 11.41
C MET A 111 10.33 14.35 11.39
N VAL A 112 9.47 13.72 10.58
CA VAL A 112 8.06 14.12 10.45
C VAL A 112 7.14 13.08 11.07
N ILE A 113 7.15 11.85 10.54
CA ILE A 113 6.15 10.84 10.90
C ILE A 113 6.35 10.32 12.33
N ALA A 114 7.55 9.90 12.69
CA ALA A 114 7.79 9.31 14.00
C ALA A 114 7.48 10.25 15.18
N PRO A 115 7.88 11.55 15.17
CA PRO A 115 7.47 12.47 16.21
C PRO A 115 5.97 12.72 16.23
N THR A 116 5.34 12.88 15.07
CA THR A 116 3.89 13.10 14.96
C THR A 116 3.08 11.95 15.53
N LEU A 117 3.52 10.72 15.25
CA LEU A 117 2.86 9.53 15.78
C LEU A 117 3.05 9.36 17.27
N ARG A 118 4.22 9.72 17.83
CA ARG A 118 4.44 9.71 19.29
C ARG A 118 3.52 10.69 20.01
N GLU A 119 3.22 11.84 19.38
CA GLU A 119 2.28 12.83 19.94
C GLU A 119 0.83 12.37 19.78
N ALA A 120 0.47 11.80 18.63
CA ALA A 120 -0.90 11.35 18.35
C ALA A 120 -1.26 10.06 19.10
N LEU A 121 -0.31 9.16 19.27
CA LEU A 121 -0.49 7.84 19.89
C LEU A 121 0.56 7.63 21.00
N PRO A 122 0.43 8.34 22.14
CA PRO A 122 1.35 8.17 23.25
C PRO A 122 1.28 6.73 23.77
N GLY A 123 2.44 6.13 24.02
CA GLY A 123 2.53 4.73 24.46
C GLY A 123 2.60 3.70 23.33
N PHE A 124 2.53 4.12 22.06
CA PHE A 124 2.81 3.23 20.95
C PHE A 124 4.30 3.25 20.57
N VAL A 125 4.81 2.06 20.31
CA VAL A 125 6.16 1.85 19.78
C VAL A 125 6.08 1.74 18.28
N ILE A 126 6.89 2.56 17.59
CA ILE A 126 7.04 2.51 16.12
C ILE A 126 8.14 1.51 15.81
N ASP A 127 7.81 0.54 14.97
CA ASP A 127 8.81 -0.42 14.50
C ASP A 127 9.73 0.25 13.46
N SER A 128 11.03 0.21 13.73
CA SER A 128 12.06 0.79 12.84
C SER A 128 12.27 -0.04 11.58
N ALA A 129 11.97 -1.35 11.63
CA ALA A 129 12.08 -2.28 10.52
C ALA A 129 10.77 -3.10 10.41
N PRO A 130 9.67 -2.46 9.95
CA PRO A 130 8.36 -3.08 9.96
C PRO A 130 8.34 -4.33 9.10
N ALA A 131 8.04 -5.47 9.73
CA ALA A 131 7.86 -6.73 9.05
C ALA A 131 6.38 -7.00 8.79
N PHE A 132 6.09 -7.60 7.66
CA PHE A 132 4.74 -8.05 7.33
C PHE A 132 4.43 -9.34 8.08
N ASP A 133 3.34 -9.31 8.84
CA ASP A 133 2.78 -10.50 9.47
C ASP A 133 1.69 -11.09 8.56
N ALA A 134 2.13 -11.93 7.62
CA ALA A 134 1.23 -12.59 6.67
C ALA A 134 0.19 -13.46 7.38
N ALA A 135 0.57 -14.11 8.48
CA ALA A 135 -0.33 -14.95 9.26
C ALA A 135 -1.44 -14.14 9.91
N ALA A 136 -1.12 -12.97 10.50
CA ALA A 136 -2.12 -12.07 11.05
C ALA A 136 -3.01 -11.44 9.97
N PHE A 137 -2.44 -11.11 8.80
CA PHE A 137 -3.22 -10.61 7.67
C PHE A 137 -4.21 -11.65 7.16
N ASP A 138 -3.75 -12.88 6.95
CA ASP A 138 -4.58 -13.99 6.48
C ASP A 138 -5.62 -14.42 7.52
N ALA A 139 -5.24 -14.38 8.81
CA ALA A 139 -6.14 -14.67 9.92
C ALA A 139 -7.28 -13.64 10.01
N SER A 140 -7.09 -12.41 9.54
CA SER A 140 -8.18 -11.41 9.51
C SER A 140 -9.38 -11.90 8.70
N ALA A 141 -9.16 -12.76 7.73
CA ALA A 141 -10.15 -13.29 6.80
C ALA A 141 -10.97 -12.19 6.07
N LEU A 142 -10.44 -10.96 6.01
CA LEU A 142 -11.06 -9.84 5.31
C LEU A 142 -10.72 -9.82 3.83
N PHE A 143 -9.51 -10.28 3.48
CA PHE A 143 -8.96 -10.18 2.14
C PHE A 143 -8.48 -11.55 1.63
N ALA A 144 -8.15 -11.61 0.33
CA ALA A 144 -7.48 -12.76 -0.23
C ALA A 144 -6.14 -13.00 0.49
N PRO A 145 -5.71 -14.28 0.64
CA PRO A 145 -4.42 -14.57 1.24
C PRO A 145 -3.29 -13.80 0.58
N ALA A 146 -2.36 -13.31 1.40
CA ALA A 146 -1.19 -12.60 0.94
C ALA A 146 -0.15 -13.60 0.41
N ASN A 147 -0.17 -13.84 -0.90
CA ASN A 147 0.65 -14.92 -1.43
C ASN A 147 2.06 -14.50 -1.81
N ASP A 148 2.28 -13.30 -2.41
CA ASP A 148 3.55 -13.08 -3.10
C ASP A 148 4.27 -11.79 -2.76
N ARG A 149 3.57 -10.68 -2.62
CA ARG A 149 4.21 -9.37 -2.49
C ARG A 149 3.50 -8.47 -1.48
N HIS A 150 4.30 -7.84 -0.65
CA HIS A 150 3.83 -6.91 0.36
C HIS A 150 4.83 -5.79 0.58
N GLU A 151 4.32 -4.66 1.02
CA GLU A 151 5.09 -3.51 1.47
C GLU A 151 4.44 -2.97 2.74
N VAL A 152 5.22 -2.83 3.81
CA VAL A 152 4.77 -2.21 5.06
C VAL A 152 5.45 -0.86 5.19
N SER A 153 4.65 0.20 5.10
CA SER A 153 5.16 1.56 5.25
C SER A 153 5.34 1.94 6.72
N LEU A 154 4.49 1.41 7.59
CA LEU A 154 4.47 1.72 9.02
C LEU A 154 3.94 0.51 9.80
N ALA A 155 4.58 0.22 10.93
CA ALA A 155 4.03 -0.70 11.94
C ALA A 155 4.17 -0.09 13.34
N LEU A 156 3.10 -0.23 14.14
CA LEU A 156 3.08 0.23 15.52
C LEU A 156 2.47 -0.83 16.42
N THR A 157 2.93 -0.86 17.66
CA THR A 157 2.36 -1.72 18.69
C THR A 157 2.19 -0.90 19.96
N GLY A 158 1.04 -1.01 20.60
CA GLY A 158 0.77 -0.29 21.85
C GLY A 158 -0.47 -0.78 22.56
N THR A 159 -0.91 -0.03 23.57
CA THR A 159 -2.09 -0.34 24.37
C THR A 159 -2.93 0.90 24.54
N ILE A 160 -4.24 0.80 24.35
CA ILE A 160 -5.23 1.82 24.66
C ILE A 160 -6.34 1.18 25.50
N ASP A 161 -6.69 1.80 26.61
CA ASP A 161 -7.77 1.34 27.52
C ASP A 161 -7.63 -0.15 27.89
N GLY A 162 -6.39 -0.60 28.12
CA GLY A 162 -6.08 -2.00 28.43
C GLY A 162 -6.09 -2.94 27.21
N GLN A 163 -6.49 -2.51 26.04
CA GLN A 163 -6.49 -3.30 24.82
C GLN A 163 -5.14 -3.17 24.11
N ARG A 164 -4.44 -4.30 23.92
CA ARG A 164 -3.25 -4.35 23.09
C ARG A 164 -3.64 -4.22 21.62
N LEU A 165 -2.94 -3.38 20.87
CA LEU A 165 -3.19 -3.16 19.46
C LEU A 165 -1.91 -3.30 18.66
N ARG A 166 -2.05 -3.84 17.44
CA ARG A 166 -1.04 -3.84 16.38
C ARG A 166 -1.62 -3.11 15.18
N ILE A 167 -0.84 -2.23 14.60
CA ILE A 167 -1.27 -1.35 13.52
C ILE A 167 -0.29 -1.48 12.37
N TRP A 168 -0.81 -1.62 11.17
CA TRP A 168 0.00 -1.62 9.94
C TRP A 168 -0.61 -0.67 8.91
N VAL A 169 0.23 0.15 8.31
CA VAL A 169 -0.04 0.77 7.01
C VAL A 169 0.70 -0.07 5.98
N LEU A 170 -0.06 -0.72 5.12
CA LEU A 170 0.50 -1.75 4.25
C LEU A 170 -0.15 -1.79 2.88
N ARG A 171 0.57 -2.35 1.94
CA ARG A 171 0.09 -2.70 0.61
C ARG A 171 0.39 -4.17 0.35
N VAL A 172 -0.62 -4.90 -0.08
CA VAL A 172 -0.53 -6.31 -0.44
C VAL A 172 -1.03 -6.48 -1.87
N TRP A 173 -0.27 -7.19 -2.68
CA TRP A 173 -0.65 -7.48 -4.06
C TRP A 173 -0.20 -8.88 -4.46
N ARG A 174 -0.88 -9.43 -5.44
CA ARG A 174 -0.53 -10.71 -6.03
C ARG A 174 -0.16 -10.55 -7.48
N HIS A 175 0.71 -11.42 -7.94
CA HIS A 175 0.99 -11.55 -9.35
C HIS A 175 -0.16 -12.28 -10.03
N GLY A 176 -0.70 -11.69 -11.08
CA GLY A 176 -1.80 -12.24 -11.87
C GLY A 176 -1.51 -12.11 -13.35
N TYR A 177 -2.28 -12.80 -14.16
CA TYR A 177 -2.23 -12.68 -15.61
C TYR A 177 -3.50 -12.01 -16.11
N SER A 178 -3.36 -10.92 -16.86
CA SER A 178 -4.47 -10.26 -17.54
C SER A 178 -4.67 -10.90 -18.90
N HIS A 179 -5.78 -11.62 -19.08
CA HIS A 179 -6.13 -12.22 -20.35
C HIS A 179 -6.37 -11.17 -21.45
N ASP A 180 -6.95 -10.02 -21.10
CA ASP A 180 -7.24 -8.93 -22.04
C ASP A 180 -5.97 -8.28 -22.56
N ARG A 181 -4.97 -8.12 -21.70
CA ARG A 181 -3.68 -7.49 -22.05
C ARG A 181 -2.60 -8.49 -22.41
N LYS A 182 -2.87 -9.79 -22.27
CA LYS A 182 -1.92 -10.89 -22.51
C LYS A 182 -0.58 -10.68 -21.80
N GLN A 183 -0.62 -10.10 -20.62
CA GLN A 183 0.58 -9.78 -19.82
C GLN A 183 0.36 -10.04 -18.34
N SER A 184 1.46 -10.23 -17.65
CA SER A 184 1.51 -10.33 -16.21
C SER A 184 1.22 -8.97 -15.58
N VAL A 185 0.33 -8.92 -14.60
CA VAL A 185 -0.09 -7.70 -13.90
C VAL A 185 -0.09 -7.93 -12.40
N ASP A 186 0.30 -6.90 -11.66
CA ASP A 186 0.16 -6.91 -10.20
C ASP A 186 -1.25 -6.44 -9.82
N VAL A 187 -2.01 -7.31 -9.17
CA VAL A 187 -3.36 -7.01 -8.68
C VAL A 187 -3.28 -6.66 -7.20
N THR A 188 -3.61 -5.43 -6.85
CA THR A 188 -3.67 -5.00 -5.44
C THR A 188 -4.80 -5.73 -4.73
N ILE A 189 -4.45 -6.47 -3.67
CA ILE A 189 -5.40 -7.15 -2.78
C ILE A 189 -5.90 -6.16 -1.73
N PHE A 190 -4.98 -5.44 -1.11
CA PHE A 190 -5.27 -4.44 -0.10
C PHE A 190 -4.20 -3.34 -0.12
N ARG A 191 -4.62 -2.12 0.14
CA ARG A 191 -3.76 -0.97 0.42
C ARG A 191 -4.47 -0.11 1.44
N GLY A 192 -3.83 0.16 2.57
CA GLY A 192 -4.43 1.01 3.59
C GLY A 192 -3.96 0.70 5.00
N LEU A 193 -4.81 1.05 5.95
CA LEU A 193 -4.61 0.86 7.38
C LEU A 193 -5.27 -0.43 7.83
N GLN A 194 -4.56 -1.27 8.57
CA GLN A 194 -5.09 -2.41 9.30
C GLN A 194 -4.75 -2.29 10.78
N VAL A 195 -5.71 -2.51 11.64
CA VAL A 195 -5.56 -2.55 13.09
C VAL A 195 -6.03 -3.89 13.60
N HIS A 196 -5.24 -4.54 14.43
CA HIS A 196 -5.55 -5.81 15.07
C HIS A 196 -5.53 -5.66 16.58
N ALA A 197 -6.60 -6.04 17.23
CA ALA A 197 -6.70 -6.21 18.68
C ALA A 197 -6.65 -7.72 18.98
N PRO A 198 -5.49 -8.26 19.36
CA PRO A 198 -5.36 -9.69 19.61
C PRO A 198 -6.10 -10.11 20.88
N ALA A 199 -6.83 -11.20 20.78
CA ALA A 199 -7.49 -11.88 21.87
C ALA A 199 -7.60 -13.37 21.58
N SER A 200 -7.79 -14.18 22.62
CA SER A 200 -8.13 -15.61 22.45
C SER A 200 -9.62 -15.78 22.74
N LEU A 201 -10.41 -15.89 21.69
CA LEU A 201 -11.86 -16.02 21.81
C LEU A 201 -12.31 -17.48 21.58
N ALA A 202 -13.23 -17.95 22.42
CA ALA A 202 -13.80 -19.29 22.30
C ALA A 202 -14.87 -19.32 21.20
N MET A 203 -14.46 -19.02 19.96
CA MET A 203 -15.37 -19.05 18.81
C MET A 203 -14.83 -19.86 17.64
N ARG A 204 -15.73 -20.44 16.86
CA ARG A 204 -15.41 -21.14 15.61
C ARG A 204 -15.86 -20.26 14.44
N GLY A 205 -14.99 -20.15 13.43
CA GLY A 205 -15.25 -19.33 12.25
C GLY A 205 -15.05 -17.82 12.47
N THR A 206 -15.49 -17.03 11.52
CA THR A 206 -15.28 -15.58 11.48
C THR A 206 -16.60 -14.86 11.25
N VAL A 207 -16.81 -13.79 12.02
CA VAL A 207 -17.87 -12.81 11.82
C VAL A 207 -17.25 -11.61 11.12
N ARG A 208 -17.84 -11.13 10.03
CA ARG A 208 -17.35 -9.97 9.27
C ARG A 208 -18.45 -8.94 9.10
N VAL A 209 -18.06 -7.67 9.11
CA VAL A 209 -18.89 -6.57 8.62
C VAL A 209 -18.18 -5.92 7.44
N VAL A 210 -18.88 -5.86 6.33
CA VAL A 210 -18.35 -5.33 5.06
C VAL A 210 -19.39 -4.40 4.43
N SER A 211 -18.95 -3.53 3.52
CA SER A 211 -19.88 -2.76 2.70
C SER A 211 -20.73 -3.72 1.84
N ARG A 212 -22.05 -3.52 1.82
CA ARG A 212 -22.97 -4.33 1.02
C ARG A 212 -22.65 -4.24 -0.48
N HIS A 213 -22.29 -3.05 -0.95
CA HIS A 213 -21.88 -2.84 -2.34
C HIS A 213 -20.63 -3.66 -2.73
N GLU A 214 -19.71 -3.84 -1.80
CA GLU A 214 -18.51 -4.67 -2.00
C GLU A 214 -18.84 -6.17 -1.99
N TYR A 215 -19.92 -6.56 -1.30
CA TYR A 215 -20.36 -7.93 -1.20
C TYR A 215 -21.31 -8.34 -2.35
N GLU A 216 -22.27 -7.49 -2.71
CA GLU A 216 -23.28 -7.75 -3.74
C GLU A 216 -22.81 -7.39 -5.16
N GLY A 217 -21.70 -6.71 -5.30
CA GLY A 217 -21.16 -6.12 -6.52
C GLY A 217 -20.60 -7.10 -7.54
N GLY A 218 -21.30 -8.22 -7.84
CA GLY A 218 -21.02 -9.10 -8.98
C GLY A 218 -19.78 -9.98 -8.84
N ASP A 219 -19.41 -10.67 -9.91
CA ASP A 219 -18.39 -11.74 -9.95
C ASP A 219 -16.94 -11.33 -9.60
N ARG A 220 -16.69 -10.05 -9.34
CA ARG A 220 -15.37 -9.53 -8.96
C ARG A 220 -15.50 -8.50 -7.84
N PRO A 221 -15.31 -8.88 -6.57
CA PRO A 221 -15.22 -7.91 -5.49
C PRO A 221 -14.08 -6.94 -5.80
N LYS A 222 -14.38 -5.65 -5.90
CA LYS A 222 -13.42 -4.59 -6.28
C LYS A 222 -12.19 -4.51 -5.39
N TRP A 223 -12.26 -5.07 -4.19
CA TRP A 223 -11.25 -4.97 -3.13
C TRP A 223 -10.71 -6.33 -2.66
N GLY A 224 -10.89 -7.38 -3.42
CA GLY A 224 -10.34 -8.69 -3.06
C GLY A 224 -10.94 -9.33 -1.82
N VAL A 225 -12.11 -8.86 -1.34
CA VAL A 225 -12.87 -9.55 -0.31
C VAL A 225 -13.21 -10.94 -0.83
N VAL A 226 -12.59 -11.94 -0.23
CA VAL A 226 -12.60 -13.30 -0.75
C VAL A 226 -13.93 -13.94 -0.43
N ARG A 227 -14.58 -14.40 -1.46
CA ARG A 227 -15.29 -15.66 -1.36
C ARG A 227 -14.20 -16.75 -1.18
N ARG A 228 -13.72 -16.99 0.04
CA ARG A 228 -13.03 -18.25 0.33
C ARG A 228 -14.06 -19.32 0.02
N GLY A 229 -13.72 -20.30 -0.80
CA GLY A 229 -14.57 -21.35 -1.39
C GLY A 229 -15.54 -22.13 -0.49
N GLY A 230 -16.18 -21.46 0.42
CA GLY A 230 -17.28 -21.86 1.25
C GLY A 230 -18.45 -20.92 1.04
N THR A 231 -19.66 -21.41 1.16
CA THR A 231 -20.89 -20.64 1.15
C THR A 231 -20.87 -19.70 2.35
N VAL A 232 -20.80 -18.42 2.06
CA VAL A 232 -20.88 -17.37 3.08
C VAL A 232 -22.35 -16.99 3.24
N ARG A 233 -22.86 -17.07 4.46
CA ARG A 233 -24.23 -16.67 4.74
C ARG A 233 -24.29 -15.20 5.08
N VAL A 234 -24.97 -14.41 4.25
CA VAL A 234 -25.39 -13.05 4.61
C VAL A 234 -26.52 -13.16 5.61
N THR A 235 -26.35 -12.60 6.80
CA THR A 235 -27.44 -12.52 7.76
C THR A 235 -28.38 -11.39 7.38
N GLN A 236 -29.66 -11.56 7.73
CA GLN A 236 -30.67 -10.50 7.65
C GLN A 236 -30.25 -9.26 8.46
N PRO A 237 -30.90 -8.09 8.25
CA PRO A 237 -30.52 -6.87 8.92
C PRO A 237 -30.36 -7.10 10.42
N VAL A 238 -29.18 -6.78 10.93
CA VAL A 238 -28.91 -6.78 12.37
C VAL A 238 -29.20 -5.38 12.85
N ASP A 239 -29.91 -5.26 13.96
CA ASP A 239 -30.24 -3.98 14.57
C ASP A 239 -28.95 -3.16 14.80
N GLY A 240 -28.97 -1.92 14.34
CA GLY A 240 -27.81 -1.01 14.42
C GLY A 240 -26.84 -1.06 13.23
N LEU A 241 -26.99 -2.01 12.28
CA LEU A 241 -26.18 -2.03 11.08
C LEU A 241 -26.84 -1.20 9.96
N PRO A 242 -26.18 -0.21 9.35
CA PRO A 242 -26.75 0.57 8.26
C PRO A 242 -27.00 -0.30 7.04
N HIS A 243 -28.00 0.05 6.22
CA HIS A 243 -28.36 -0.69 5.00
C HIS A 243 -27.21 -0.92 4.01
N GLU A 244 -26.18 -0.09 4.10
CA GLU A 244 -24.99 -0.15 3.25
C GLU A 244 -23.95 -1.17 3.73
N ALA A 245 -24.17 -1.78 4.89
CA ALA A 245 -23.28 -2.80 5.46
C ALA A 245 -23.98 -4.16 5.51
N ALA A 246 -23.20 -5.21 5.38
CA ALA A 246 -23.64 -6.59 5.50
C ALA A 246 -22.84 -7.30 6.59
N LEU A 247 -23.55 -8.04 7.44
CA LEU A 247 -22.94 -8.98 8.36
C LEU A 247 -22.78 -10.32 7.64
N VAL A 248 -21.59 -10.84 7.64
CA VAL A 248 -21.20 -12.05 6.91
C VAL A 248 -20.64 -13.06 7.90
N LEU A 249 -21.22 -14.24 7.93
CA LEU A 249 -20.79 -15.36 8.78
C LEU A 249 -20.18 -16.46 7.95
N ASP A 250 -19.20 -17.18 8.50
CA ASP A 250 -18.69 -18.41 7.88
C ASP A 250 -19.76 -19.49 7.86
N GLU A 251 -19.68 -20.35 6.84
CA GLU A 251 -20.54 -21.53 6.72
C GLU A 251 -20.42 -22.42 7.96
N GLY A 252 -21.56 -22.90 8.48
CA GLY A 252 -21.62 -23.72 9.69
C GLY A 252 -21.86 -22.92 10.98
N MET A 253 -21.85 -21.57 10.93
CA MET A 253 -22.39 -20.76 12.02
C MET A 253 -23.92 -20.68 11.88
N THR A 254 -24.65 -21.53 12.59
CA THR A 254 -26.13 -21.61 12.51
C THR A 254 -26.78 -20.39 13.13
N ASP A 255 -26.25 -19.92 14.25
CA ASP A 255 -26.71 -18.73 14.96
C ASP A 255 -25.61 -17.68 15.04
N PRO A 256 -25.92 -16.38 14.84
CA PRO A 256 -24.94 -15.35 15.03
C PRO A 256 -24.51 -15.33 16.51
N PRO A 257 -23.19 -15.47 16.78
CA PRO A 257 -22.70 -15.41 18.16
C PRO A 257 -22.93 -14.00 18.74
N PRO A 258 -22.97 -13.84 20.08
CA PRO A 258 -23.16 -12.54 20.73
C PRO A 258 -22.19 -11.47 20.23
N VAL A 259 -20.96 -11.87 19.88
CA VAL A 259 -19.95 -10.99 19.29
C VAL A 259 -20.39 -10.36 17.96
N ALA A 260 -21.32 -10.98 17.23
CA ALA A 260 -21.83 -10.44 15.98
C ALA A 260 -22.65 -9.16 16.19
N ALA A 261 -23.51 -9.16 17.23
CA ALA A 261 -24.27 -7.97 17.62
C ALA A 261 -23.34 -6.86 18.16
N ALA A 262 -22.33 -7.23 18.94
CA ALA A 262 -21.34 -6.30 19.45
C ALA A 262 -20.54 -5.64 18.32
N LEU A 263 -20.11 -6.41 17.31
CA LEU A 263 -19.41 -5.91 16.13
C LEU A 263 -20.33 -5.01 15.28
N ALA A 264 -21.57 -5.41 15.04
CA ALA A 264 -22.55 -4.60 14.33
C ALA A 264 -22.79 -3.25 15.03
N GLY A 265 -22.96 -3.25 16.37
CA GLY A 265 -23.10 -2.04 17.16
C GLY A 265 -21.84 -1.15 17.21
N ALA A 266 -20.65 -1.71 16.99
CA ALA A 266 -19.40 -0.95 16.91
C ALA A 266 -19.14 -0.38 15.49
N TRP A 267 -19.77 -0.94 14.48
CA TRP A 267 -19.53 -0.60 13.07
C TRP A 267 -19.66 0.89 12.72
N PRO A 268 -20.69 1.63 13.18
CA PRO A 268 -20.78 3.06 12.88
C PRO A 268 -19.56 3.86 13.32
N SER A 269 -19.02 3.55 14.51
CA SER A 269 -17.80 4.19 15.03
C SER A 269 -16.56 3.81 14.23
N LEU A 270 -16.42 2.53 13.87
CA LEU A 270 -15.32 2.06 13.01
C LEU A 270 -15.38 2.73 11.63
N ARG A 271 -16.55 2.80 11.01
CA ARG A 271 -16.74 3.44 9.71
C ARG A 271 -16.42 4.94 9.75
N ALA A 272 -16.87 5.64 10.80
CA ALA A 272 -16.68 7.08 10.95
C ALA A 272 -15.24 7.46 11.35
N ALA A 273 -14.43 6.52 11.81
CA ALA A 273 -13.07 6.79 12.30
C ALA A 273 -12.15 7.37 11.22
N MET A 274 -12.29 6.91 10.00
CA MET A 274 -11.59 7.46 8.84
C MET A 274 -12.54 8.38 8.08
N ALA A 275 -12.29 9.68 8.12
CA ALA A 275 -13.11 10.72 7.46
C ALA A 275 -13.08 10.66 5.92
N THR A 276 -12.49 9.65 5.34
CA THR A 276 -12.41 9.41 3.89
C THR A 276 -13.54 8.49 3.45
N ALA A 277 -14.00 8.63 2.20
CA ALA A 277 -14.92 7.69 1.56
C ALA A 277 -14.31 6.28 1.35
N ALA A 278 -13.27 5.97 2.09
CA ALA A 278 -12.57 4.69 2.02
C ALA A 278 -13.45 3.56 2.57
N PRO A 279 -13.55 2.44 1.86
CA PRO A 279 -14.24 1.26 2.38
C PRO A 279 -13.62 0.81 3.69
N ALA A 280 -14.48 0.58 4.69
CA ALA A 280 -14.10 0.01 5.96
C ALA A 280 -14.51 -1.47 6.02
N PHE A 281 -13.71 -2.26 6.71
CA PHE A 281 -13.92 -3.69 6.91
C PHE A 281 -13.62 -4.04 8.36
N ALA A 282 -14.36 -4.95 8.94
CA ALA A 282 -14.07 -5.46 10.26
C ALA A 282 -14.36 -6.96 10.35
N SER A 283 -13.58 -7.68 11.12
CA SER A 283 -13.82 -9.09 11.43
C SER A 283 -13.44 -9.44 12.86
N VAL A 284 -14.13 -10.43 13.40
CA VAL A 284 -13.81 -11.05 14.68
C VAL A 284 -13.73 -12.56 14.48
N ASN A 285 -12.68 -13.16 15.01
CA ASN A 285 -12.47 -14.60 15.03
C ASN A 285 -11.73 -15.03 16.31
N ALA A 286 -11.31 -16.27 16.40
CA ALA A 286 -10.60 -16.79 17.56
C ALA A 286 -9.31 -16.01 17.91
N GLY A 287 -8.68 -15.33 16.94
CA GLY A 287 -7.46 -14.52 17.12
C GLY A 287 -7.70 -13.07 17.55
N GLY A 288 -8.95 -12.62 17.64
CA GLY A 288 -9.31 -11.27 18.06
C GLY A 288 -10.11 -10.48 17.01
N LEU A 289 -10.06 -9.15 17.14
CA LEU A 289 -10.73 -8.21 16.25
C LEU A 289 -9.74 -7.59 15.28
N TYR A 290 -10.13 -7.55 14.01
CA TYR A 290 -9.42 -6.89 12.93
C TYR A 290 -10.30 -5.80 12.31
N ALA A 291 -9.75 -4.62 12.15
CA ALA A 291 -10.39 -3.51 11.42
C ALA A 291 -9.45 -3.03 10.33
N ALA A 292 -9.99 -2.71 9.17
CA ALA A 292 -9.20 -2.26 8.03
C ALA A 292 -9.92 -1.16 7.25
N TRP A 293 -9.14 -0.22 6.73
CA TRP A 293 -9.62 0.88 5.90
C TRP A 293 -8.77 0.96 4.64
N ALA A 294 -9.40 0.76 3.50
CA ALA A 294 -8.69 0.78 2.22
C ALA A 294 -8.43 2.21 1.75
N THR A 295 -7.24 2.47 1.26
CA THR A 295 -6.90 3.74 0.59
C THR A 295 -7.10 3.56 -0.92
N PRO A 296 -7.85 4.44 -1.59
CA PRO A 296 -8.02 4.40 -3.04
C PRO A 296 -6.67 4.44 -3.78
N ALA A 297 -6.57 3.74 -4.89
CA ALA A 297 -5.34 3.67 -5.67
C ALA A 297 -4.89 5.03 -6.24
N SER A 298 -5.85 5.95 -6.41
CA SER A 298 -5.60 7.33 -6.88
C SER A 298 -5.05 8.27 -5.80
N HIS A 299 -5.04 7.85 -4.53
CA HIS A 299 -4.52 8.63 -3.42
C HIS A 299 -3.14 8.10 -3.02
N ARG A 300 -2.29 8.96 -2.43
CA ARG A 300 -1.06 8.49 -1.80
C ARG A 300 -1.38 7.56 -0.63
N ALA A 301 -0.45 6.70 -0.24
CA ALA A 301 -0.63 5.92 0.97
C ALA A 301 -0.61 6.85 2.20
N MET A 302 -1.36 6.45 3.23
CA MET A 302 -1.43 7.19 4.48
C MET A 302 -0.03 7.40 5.08
N LEU A 303 0.27 8.63 5.48
CA LEU A 303 1.56 9.01 6.08
C LEU A 303 2.79 8.71 5.20
N GLU A 304 2.61 8.63 3.90
CA GLU A 304 3.68 8.41 2.94
C GLU A 304 4.33 9.72 2.51
N ALA A 305 5.64 9.69 2.32
CA ALA A 305 6.40 10.79 1.75
C ALA A 305 6.05 10.97 0.26
N GLU A 306 5.67 12.18 -0.12
CA GLU A 306 5.45 12.51 -1.52
C GLU A 306 6.67 13.23 -2.09
N LEU A 307 7.22 12.73 -3.21
CA LEU A 307 8.38 13.33 -3.86
C LEU A 307 7.98 14.35 -4.91
N SER A 308 6.91 14.08 -5.67
CA SER A 308 6.48 14.87 -6.82
C SER A 308 5.90 16.23 -6.45
N ALA A 309 5.26 16.33 -5.29
CA ALA A 309 4.67 17.55 -4.76
C ALA A 309 5.12 17.82 -3.32
N PRO A 310 5.04 19.08 -2.84
CA PRO A 310 5.23 19.36 -1.42
C PRO A 310 4.19 18.62 -0.58
N ASN A 311 4.66 17.99 0.50
CA ASN A 311 3.73 17.36 1.44
C ASN A 311 2.89 18.45 2.16
N ASN A 312 1.60 18.19 2.27
CA ASN A 312 0.67 19.14 2.89
C ASN A 312 0.54 18.87 4.40
N ALA A 313 0.83 19.87 5.22
CA ALA A 313 0.75 19.76 6.68
C ALA A 313 -0.67 19.47 7.16
N ASP A 314 -1.69 20.12 6.56
CA ASP A 314 -3.10 19.90 6.91
C ASP A 314 -3.56 18.49 6.58
N GLU A 315 -3.09 17.93 5.47
CA GLU A 315 -3.41 16.56 5.07
C GLU A 315 -2.78 15.55 6.02
N LEU A 316 -1.49 15.72 6.36
CA LEU A 316 -0.80 14.86 7.32
C LEU A 316 -1.41 14.98 8.73
N ALA A 317 -1.84 16.17 9.14
CA ALA A 317 -2.54 16.36 10.42
C ALA A 317 -3.87 15.60 10.43
N ARG A 318 -4.66 15.73 9.37
CA ARG A 318 -5.92 14.97 9.22
C ARG A 318 -5.70 13.47 9.22
N GLU A 319 -4.66 12.98 8.55
CA GLU A 319 -4.30 11.56 8.53
C GLU A 319 -3.88 11.06 9.92
N ALA A 320 -3.08 11.83 10.66
CA ALA A 320 -2.67 11.48 12.02
C ALA A 320 -3.86 11.42 12.98
N VAL A 321 -4.78 12.39 12.86
CA VAL A 321 -6.04 12.40 13.63
C VAL A 321 -6.95 11.25 13.23
N ALA A 322 -7.06 10.94 11.94
CA ALA A 322 -7.84 9.81 11.45
C ALA A 322 -7.27 8.48 11.97
N LEU A 323 -5.95 8.31 11.96
CA LEU A 323 -5.29 7.15 12.55
C LEU A 323 -5.61 7.02 14.05
N GLN A 324 -5.51 8.11 14.81
CA GLN A 324 -5.84 8.12 16.24
C GLN A 324 -7.31 7.69 16.49
N ARG A 325 -8.25 8.21 15.69
CA ARG A 325 -9.67 7.83 15.76
C ARG A 325 -9.88 6.36 15.42
N ALA A 326 -9.23 5.86 14.37
CA ALA A 326 -9.31 4.46 13.95
C ALA A 326 -8.81 3.51 15.04
N VAL A 327 -7.71 3.86 15.68
CA VAL A 327 -7.12 3.10 16.79
C VAL A 327 -8.04 3.09 18.01
N ALA A 328 -8.58 4.25 18.39
CA ALA A 328 -9.53 4.37 19.51
C ALA A 328 -10.84 3.62 19.25
N ALA A 329 -11.40 3.75 18.05
CA ALA A 329 -12.61 3.03 17.64
C ALA A 329 -12.40 1.51 17.67
N THR A 330 -11.22 1.04 17.22
CA THR A 330 -10.88 -0.39 17.26
C THR A 330 -10.75 -0.88 18.70
N ALA A 331 -10.11 -0.12 19.58
CA ALA A 331 -10.00 -0.48 21.01
C ALA A 331 -11.37 -0.61 21.67
N GLN A 332 -12.26 0.36 21.42
CA GLN A 332 -13.64 0.33 21.95
C GLN A 332 -14.46 -0.84 21.38
N ALA A 333 -14.32 -1.11 20.07
CA ALA A 333 -14.96 -2.26 19.43
C ALA A 333 -14.46 -3.57 20.02
N ALA A 334 -13.15 -3.70 20.24
CA ALA A 334 -12.52 -4.85 20.86
C ALA A 334 -13.05 -5.09 22.28
N ALA A 335 -13.10 -4.04 23.10
CA ALA A 335 -13.63 -4.14 24.46
C ALA A 335 -15.08 -4.66 24.47
N ARG A 336 -15.92 -4.21 23.54
CA ARG A 336 -17.31 -4.69 23.41
C ARG A 336 -17.38 -6.13 22.94
N CYS A 337 -16.63 -6.48 21.89
CA CYS A 337 -16.61 -7.82 21.32
C CYS A 337 -16.03 -8.87 22.27
N PHE A 338 -15.06 -8.50 23.12
CA PHE A 338 -14.43 -9.42 24.05
C PHE A 338 -15.20 -9.60 25.36
N ALA A 339 -16.13 -8.69 25.65
CA ALA A 339 -17.07 -8.79 26.77
C ALA A 339 -18.37 -9.55 26.43
N ALA A 340 -18.65 -9.76 25.13
CA ALA A 340 -19.84 -10.47 24.65
C ALA A 340 -19.63 -12.00 24.60
#